data_98fa5bcb8496f7ae90a3d68132d27acf
#
_entry.id   98fa5bcb8496f7ae90a3d68132d27acf
#
_cell.length_a   1.000
_cell.length_b   1.000
_cell.length_c   1.000
_cell.angle_alpha   90.00
_cell.angle_beta   90.00
_cell.angle_gamma   90.00
#
_symmetry.space_group_name_H-M   'P 1'
#
loop_
_entity.id
_entity.type
_entity.pdbx_description
1 polymer ?
#
loop_
_entity_poly.entity_id
_entity_poly.type
_entity_poly.pdbx_seq_one_letter_code
_entity_poly.pdbx_strand_id
1 'polypeptide(L)'
;MPACSFKNKIDSDYYCQKLKYSCIQENKKVNFRTSRGDFEVILYGKDYPVTVSNFIENIDNNIYINQKFYRIIDYPQLKFIQVGINSENKSYIEQNQALQKTSNTIPLEIKFKEEIQPRYNYQIKNPYEIKNLVNKFETGSVAMVKSGKKNASSTEFFFVTNKVPELDGRYSIFGKIIKVFEVLESISKEDFIKEIKISN
;
A
#
# COMPACT_ATOMS: atom_id res chain seq x y z
N MET A 1 -32.32 -25.56 -20.43
CA MET A 1 -30.92 -25.19 -20.35
C MET A 1 -30.81 -23.97 -19.42
N PRO A 2 -30.17 -24.03 -18.26
CA PRO A 2 -30.04 -22.87 -17.43
C PRO A 2 -28.99 -21.94 -18.05
N ALA A 3 -29.37 -20.71 -18.34
CA ALA A 3 -28.50 -19.66 -18.77
C ALA A 3 -27.52 -19.38 -17.62
N CYS A 4 -26.24 -19.77 -17.77
CA CYS A 4 -25.16 -19.32 -16.90
C CYS A 4 -25.03 -17.81 -17.04
N SER A 5 -25.62 -17.07 -16.11
CA SER A 5 -25.36 -15.66 -15.91
C SER A 5 -23.90 -15.54 -15.49
N PHE A 6 -23.00 -15.25 -16.42
CA PHE A 6 -21.67 -14.73 -16.13
C PHE A 6 -21.86 -13.33 -15.53
N LYS A 7 -22.11 -13.27 -14.21
CA LYS A 7 -21.81 -12.06 -13.46
C LYS A 7 -20.29 -11.88 -13.59
N ASN A 8 -19.84 -10.87 -14.32
CA ASN A 8 -18.46 -10.45 -14.36
C ASN A 8 -17.97 -10.35 -12.91
N LYS A 9 -17.18 -11.33 -12.50
CA LYS A 9 -16.62 -11.38 -11.15
C LYS A 9 -15.61 -10.22 -11.08
N ILE A 10 -15.91 -9.23 -10.27
CA ILE A 10 -14.99 -8.12 -10.02
C ILE A 10 -13.86 -8.68 -9.15
N ASP A 11 -12.74 -8.98 -9.76
CA ASP A 11 -11.55 -9.59 -9.16
C ASP A 11 -10.30 -8.75 -9.43
N SER A 12 -9.12 -9.27 -9.07
CA SER A 12 -7.84 -8.62 -9.27
C SER A 12 -7.59 -8.27 -10.73
N ASP A 13 -7.88 -9.21 -11.63
CA ASP A 13 -7.60 -9.05 -13.07
C ASP A 13 -8.46 -7.93 -13.66
N TYR A 14 -9.74 -7.84 -13.25
CA TYR A 14 -10.60 -6.71 -13.63
C TYR A 14 -10.00 -5.36 -13.23
N TYR A 15 -9.52 -5.22 -11.98
CA TYR A 15 -8.97 -3.95 -11.52
C TYR A 15 -7.61 -3.65 -12.14
N CYS A 16 -6.73 -4.66 -12.27
CA CYS A 16 -5.43 -4.48 -12.93
C CYS A 16 -5.63 -4.04 -14.39
N GLN A 17 -6.52 -4.69 -15.12
CA GLN A 17 -6.84 -4.32 -16.50
C GLN A 17 -7.42 -2.91 -16.60
N LYS A 18 -8.37 -2.57 -15.74
CA LYS A 18 -8.98 -1.24 -15.68
C LYS A 18 -7.96 -0.14 -15.40
N LEU A 19 -7.00 -0.41 -14.53
CA LEU A 19 -5.93 0.52 -14.14
C LEU A 19 -4.71 0.43 -15.06
N LYS A 20 -4.71 -0.51 -16.02
CA LYS A 20 -3.61 -0.76 -16.97
C LYS A 20 -2.33 -1.22 -16.29
N TYR A 21 -2.44 -1.99 -15.21
CA TYR A 21 -1.30 -2.60 -14.53
C TYR A 21 -1.09 -4.05 -14.97
N SER A 22 0.17 -4.49 -14.99
CA SER A 22 0.48 -5.92 -14.99
C SER A 22 0.20 -6.47 -13.59
N CYS A 23 -0.79 -7.35 -13.46
CA CYS A 23 -1.24 -7.83 -12.15
C CYS A 23 -0.18 -8.71 -11.49
N ILE A 24 0.38 -8.27 -10.38
CA ILE A 24 1.39 -9.00 -9.61
C ILE A 24 0.66 -9.86 -8.58
N GLN A 25 0.74 -11.18 -8.74
CA GLN A 25 0.07 -12.16 -7.89
C GLN A 25 1.06 -12.98 -7.05
N GLU A 26 2.26 -12.49 -6.88
CA GLU A 26 3.31 -13.10 -6.05
C GLU A 26 3.91 -12.06 -5.09
N ASN A 27 4.49 -12.56 -4.00
CA ASN A 27 5.17 -11.66 -3.08
C ASN A 27 6.48 -11.19 -3.70
N LYS A 28 6.78 -9.89 -3.51
CA LYS A 28 8.01 -9.26 -3.97
C LYS A 28 8.78 -8.69 -2.79
N LYS A 29 10.10 -8.70 -2.87
CA LYS A 29 10.94 -7.97 -1.94
C LYS A 29 11.43 -6.69 -2.58
N VAL A 30 11.50 -5.61 -1.80
CA VAL A 30 12.03 -4.34 -2.24
C VAL A 30 12.99 -3.78 -1.20
N ASN A 31 14.06 -3.17 -1.68
CA ASN A 31 15.02 -2.46 -0.85
C ASN A 31 14.72 -0.97 -0.91
N PHE A 32 14.48 -0.36 0.22
CA PHE A 32 14.38 1.08 0.40
C PHE A 32 15.75 1.63 0.75
N ARG A 33 16.24 2.58 -0.05
CA ARG A 33 17.39 3.41 0.28
C ARG A 33 16.91 4.79 0.65
N THR A 34 17.16 5.20 1.87
CA THR A 34 16.75 6.51 2.36
C THR A 34 17.95 7.37 2.74
N SER A 35 17.73 8.64 3.08
CA SER A 35 18.77 9.50 3.65
C SER A 35 19.24 9.03 5.01
N ARG A 36 18.39 8.28 5.74
CA ARG A 36 18.65 7.77 7.09
C ARG A 36 19.33 6.41 7.12
N GLY A 37 19.16 5.60 6.08
CA GLY A 37 19.67 4.24 5.97
C GLY A 37 18.77 3.39 5.07
N ASP A 38 19.13 2.12 4.94
CA ASP A 38 18.47 1.18 4.04
C ASP A 38 17.69 0.13 4.83
N PHE A 39 16.54 -0.30 4.32
CA PHE A 39 15.75 -1.39 4.90
C PHE A 39 15.02 -2.19 3.82
N GLU A 40 14.67 -3.44 4.13
CA GLU A 40 13.99 -4.34 3.20
C GLU A 40 12.54 -4.56 3.60
N VAL A 41 11.64 -4.52 2.60
CA VAL A 41 10.21 -4.74 2.75
C VAL A 41 9.78 -5.92 1.89
N ILE A 42 8.96 -6.83 2.43
CA ILE A 42 8.20 -7.78 1.64
C ILE A 42 6.85 -7.17 1.27
N LEU A 43 6.51 -7.24 -0.02
CA LEU A 43 5.21 -6.83 -0.55
C LEU A 43 4.34 -8.07 -0.76
N TYR A 44 3.10 -8.04 -0.31
CA TYR A 44 2.17 -9.15 -0.34
C TYR A 44 1.32 -9.18 -1.63
N GLY A 45 1.97 -9.34 -2.80
CA GLY A 45 1.29 -9.33 -4.10
C GLY A 45 0.26 -10.45 -4.25
N LYS A 46 0.47 -11.58 -3.58
CA LYS A 46 -0.51 -12.68 -3.53
C LYS A 46 -1.83 -12.27 -2.86
N ASP A 47 -1.77 -11.43 -1.83
CA ASP A 47 -2.92 -11.05 -1.01
C ASP A 47 -3.51 -9.69 -1.39
N TYR A 48 -2.69 -8.79 -1.97
CA TYR A 48 -3.06 -7.42 -2.36
C TYR A 48 -2.55 -7.10 -3.76
N PRO A 49 -3.00 -7.86 -4.79
CA PRO A 49 -2.41 -7.79 -6.13
C PRO A 49 -2.54 -6.43 -6.79
N VAL A 50 -3.65 -5.73 -6.66
CA VAL A 50 -3.84 -4.41 -7.27
C VAL A 50 -2.98 -3.35 -6.57
N THR A 51 -2.94 -3.37 -5.24
CA THR A 51 -2.13 -2.44 -4.44
C THR A 51 -0.63 -2.64 -4.74
N VAL A 52 -0.16 -3.88 -4.78
CA VAL A 52 1.25 -4.17 -5.05
C VAL A 52 1.61 -3.84 -6.49
N SER A 53 0.75 -4.14 -7.47
CA SER A 53 0.98 -3.76 -8.87
C SER A 53 1.10 -2.24 -9.04
N ASN A 54 0.19 -1.47 -8.42
CA ASN A 54 0.27 -0.01 -8.40
C ASN A 54 1.57 0.49 -7.75
N PHE A 55 1.97 -0.12 -6.64
CA PHE A 55 3.19 0.27 -5.93
C PHE A 55 4.44 0.01 -6.76
N ILE A 56 4.53 -1.14 -7.43
CA ILE A 56 5.64 -1.48 -8.32
C ILE A 56 5.67 -0.56 -9.55
N GLU A 57 4.53 -0.29 -10.17
CA GLU A 57 4.44 0.68 -11.28
C GLU A 57 4.96 2.06 -10.86
N ASN A 58 4.64 2.51 -9.65
CA ASN A 58 5.17 3.76 -9.13
C ASN A 58 6.68 3.72 -8.87
N ILE A 59 7.24 2.57 -8.46
CA ILE A 59 8.70 2.37 -8.34
C ILE A 59 9.35 2.51 -9.72
N ASP A 60 8.84 1.80 -10.71
CA ASP A 60 9.38 1.79 -12.08
C ASP A 60 9.32 3.19 -12.73
N ASN A 61 8.31 3.98 -12.38
CA ASN A 61 8.17 5.37 -12.81
C ASN A 61 8.91 6.38 -11.93
N ASN A 62 9.70 5.94 -10.95
CA ASN A 62 10.49 6.79 -10.03
C ASN A 62 9.64 7.79 -9.21
N ILE A 63 8.36 7.49 -8.98
CA ILE A 63 7.41 8.39 -8.30
C ILE A 63 7.85 8.71 -6.87
N TYR A 64 8.53 7.78 -6.20
CA TYR A 64 8.91 7.90 -4.80
C TYR A 64 10.28 8.54 -4.56
N ILE A 65 11.08 8.75 -5.62
CA ILE A 65 12.42 9.35 -5.49
C ILE A 65 12.31 10.79 -4.98
N ASN A 66 13.15 11.14 -3.99
CA ASN A 66 13.17 12.43 -3.30
C ASN A 66 11.88 12.78 -2.53
N GLN A 67 10.94 11.83 -2.36
CA GLN A 67 9.78 12.07 -1.52
C GLN A 67 10.17 12.05 -0.04
N LYS A 68 9.85 13.14 0.68
CA LYS A 68 10.07 13.28 2.14
C LYS A 68 9.04 12.49 2.93
N PHE A 69 9.44 12.03 4.10
CA PHE A 69 8.53 11.47 5.11
C PHE A 69 7.75 12.60 5.79
N TYR A 70 6.87 13.25 5.06
CA TYR A 70 6.29 14.56 5.38
C TYR A 70 5.36 14.56 6.61
N ARG A 71 4.86 13.40 7.03
CA ARG A 71 3.98 13.28 8.20
C ARG A 71 4.46 12.16 9.10
N ILE A 72 4.89 12.54 10.30
CA ILE A 72 5.25 11.62 11.38
C ILE A 72 4.33 11.91 12.56
N ILE A 73 3.58 10.92 12.99
CA ILE A 73 2.77 10.96 14.22
C ILE A 73 3.49 10.05 15.20
N ASP A 74 3.95 10.61 16.30
CA ASP A 74 4.71 9.91 17.32
C ASP A 74 4.03 10.09 18.68
N TYR A 75 3.23 9.10 19.06
CA TYR A 75 2.64 8.97 20.38
C TYR A 75 3.30 7.80 21.12
N PRO A 76 3.29 7.74 22.45
CA PRO A 76 3.95 6.66 23.21
C PRO A 76 3.60 5.24 22.77
N GLN A 77 2.45 5.04 22.13
CA GLN A 77 1.97 3.73 21.70
C GLN A 77 1.68 3.64 20.20
N LEU A 78 1.97 4.70 19.43
CA LEU A 78 1.57 4.77 18.04
C LEU A 78 2.48 5.70 17.25
N LYS A 79 3.34 5.12 16.39
CA LYS A 79 4.13 5.91 15.46
C LYS A 79 3.74 5.55 14.03
N PHE A 80 3.31 6.54 13.28
CA PHE A 80 3.09 6.47 11.84
C PHE A 80 4.12 7.30 11.11
N ILE A 81 4.63 6.77 10.03
CA ILE A 81 5.59 7.45 9.16
C ILE A 81 5.01 7.42 7.75
N GLN A 82 4.45 8.53 7.29
CA GLN A 82 3.76 8.65 6.01
C GLN A 82 4.65 9.32 4.97
N VAL A 83 4.62 8.77 3.76
CA VAL A 83 5.42 9.20 2.61
C VAL A 83 4.64 9.01 1.31
N GLY A 84 5.09 9.65 0.26
CA GLY A 84 4.49 9.61 -1.07
C GLY A 84 3.97 10.97 -1.50
N ILE A 85 3.27 11.01 -2.62
CA ILE A 85 2.79 12.26 -3.18
C ILE A 85 1.42 12.56 -2.61
N ASN A 86 1.35 13.58 -1.77
CA ASN A 86 0.09 14.10 -1.26
C ASN A 86 -0.73 14.68 -2.43
N SER A 87 -1.99 14.31 -2.51
CA SER A 87 -2.96 14.82 -3.49
C SER A 87 -3.12 16.35 -3.48
N GLU A 88 -2.69 17.01 -2.40
CA GLU A 88 -2.66 18.46 -2.29
C GLU A 88 -1.49 19.09 -3.07
N ASN A 89 -0.47 18.31 -3.43
CA ASN A 89 0.68 18.79 -4.20
C ASN A 89 0.38 18.79 -5.71
N LYS A 90 -0.56 19.65 -6.11
CA LYS A 90 -1.02 19.75 -7.50
C LYS A 90 0.10 20.06 -8.48
N SER A 91 1.03 20.93 -8.11
CA SER A 91 2.14 21.34 -8.99
C SER A 91 3.05 20.15 -9.34
N TYR A 92 3.32 19.26 -8.40
CA TYR A 92 4.11 18.05 -8.66
C TYR A 92 3.35 17.06 -9.54
N ILE A 93 2.05 16.90 -9.32
CA ILE A 93 1.20 16.02 -10.12
C ILE A 93 1.10 16.53 -11.57
N GLU A 94 0.96 17.82 -11.75
CA GLU A 94 0.88 18.46 -13.07
C GLU A 94 2.19 18.37 -13.85
N GLN A 95 3.34 18.38 -13.18
CA GLN A 95 4.65 18.27 -13.80
C GLN A 95 5.06 16.82 -14.11
N ASN A 96 4.42 15.83 -13.47
CA ASN A 96 4.76 14.43 -13.66
C ASN A 96 3.76 13.72 -14.58
N GLN A 97 4.18 13.49 -15.83
CA GLN A 97 3.35 12.85 -16.86
C GLN A 97 2.87 11.44 -16.47
N ALA A 98 3.64 10.69 -15.68
CA ALA A 98 3.26 9.37 -15.22
C ALA A 98 2.05 9.47 -14.27
N LEU A 99 2.02 10.46 -13.37
CA LEU A 99 0.92 10.69 -12.44
C LEU A 99 -0.35 11.20 -13.12
N GLN A 100 -0.22 11.96 -14.20
CA GLN A 100 -1.37 12.43 -14.96
C GLN A 100 -2.14 11.30 -15.66
N LYS A 101 -1.46 10.18 -15.94
CA LYS A 101 -2.05 9.01 -16.61
C LYS A 101 -2.66 8.00 -15.65
N THR A 102 -2.36 8.09 -14.36
CA THR A 102 -2.83 7.14 -13.34
C THR A 102 -4.05 7.69 -12.61
N SER A 103 -4.90 6.80 -12.15
CA SER A 103 -5.97 7.17 -11.22
C SER A 103 -5.34 7.64 -9.90
N ASN A 104 -5.84 8.74 -9.32
CA ASN A 104 -5.39 9.21 -8.01
C ASN A 104 -5.76 8.23 -6.87
N THR A 105 -6.57 7.23 -7.17
CA THR A 105 -7.03 6.22 -6.21
C THR A 105 -7.07 4.83 -6.80
N ILE A 106 -6.82 3.85 -5.94
CA ILE A 106 -6.99 2.43 -6.21
C ILE A 106 -8.07 1.84 -5.29
N PRO A 107 -8.67 0.69 -5.62
CA PRO A 107 -9.63 0.05 -4.73
C PRO A 107 -8.98 -0.33 -3.40
N LEU A 108 -9.72 -0.14 -2.30
CA LEU A 108 -9.31 -0.71 -1.02
C LEU A 108 -9.38 -2.23 -1.09
N GLU A 109 -8.29 -2.92 -0.81
CA GLU A 109 -8.20 -4.38 -0.76
C GLU A 109 -8.15 -4.86 0.70
N ILE A 110 -9.06 -5.75 1.08
CA ILE A 110 -9.09 -6.40 2.40
C ILE A 110 -9.09 -7.91 2.20
N LYS A 111 -8.04 -8.60 2.67
CA LYS A 111 -7.85 -10.04 2.49
C LYS A 111 -8.29 -10.83 3.71
N PHE A 112 -9.15 -11.83 3.46
CA PHE A 112 -9.62 -12.80 4.44
C PHE A 112 -8.99 -14.17 4.21
N LYS A 113 -8.77 -14.94 5.29
CA LYS A 113 -8.02 -16.21 5.29
C LYS A 113 -8.62 -17.26 4.37
N GLU A 114 -9.95 -17.36 4.33
CA GLU A 114 -10.66 -18.40 3.58
C GLU A 114 -11.07 -17.95 2.17
N GLU A 115 -10.69 -16.74 1.76
CA GLU A 115 -11.04 -16.20 0.45
C GLU A 115 -9.84 -16.27 -0.50
N ILE A 116 -10.09 -16.68 -1.75
CA ILE A 116 -9.03 -16.75 -2.78
C ILE A 116 -8.58 -15.33 -3.15
N GLN A 117 -9.52 -14.41 -3.34
CA GLN A 117 -9.29 -13.02 -3.74
C GLN A 117 -9.54 -12.08 -2.57
N PRO A 118 -8.89 -10.91 -2.50
CA PRO A 118 -9.28 -9.88 -1.55
C PRO A 118 -10.67 -9.33 -1.88
N ARG A 119 -11.33 -8.78 -0.87
CA ARG A 119 -12.55 -7.98 -1.08
C ARG A 119 -12.15 -6.58 -1.49
N TYR A 120 -12.71 -6.11 -2.60
CA TYR A 120 -12.46 -4.79 -3.16
C TYR A 120 -13.48 -3.77 -2.68
N ASN A 121 -13.03 -2.53 -2.44
CA ASN A 121 -13.88 -1.43 -1.97
C ASN A 121 -14.67 -1.78 -0.71
N TYR A 122 -14.13 -2.69 0.07
CA TYR A 122 -14.75 -3.22 1.27
C TYR A 122 -14.04 -2.68 2.51
N GLN A 123 -14.81 -2.28 3.50
CA GLN A 123 -14.34 -1.95 4.84
C GLN A 123 -15.09 -2.81 5.83
N ILE A 124 -14.39 -3.40 6.78
CA ILE A 124 -15.00 -4.20 7.84
C ILE A 124 -16.02 -3.35 8.60
N LYS A 125 -17.25 -3.87 8.71
CA LYS A 125 -18.34 -3.28 9.48
C LYS A 125 -18.57 -4.03 10.78
N ASN A 126 -18.35 -5.34 10.75
CA ASN A 126 -18.53 -6.21 11.90
C ASN A 126 -17.16 -6.53 12.53
N PRO A 127 -16.90 -6.11 13.77
CA PRO A 127 -15.62 -6.38 14.45
C PRO A 127 -15.26 -7.88 14.53
N TYR A 128 -16.24 -8.77 14.51
CA TYR A 128 -15.99 -10.22 14.52
C TYR A 128 -15.28 -10.72 13.27
N GLU A 129 -15.31 -9.97 12.15
CA GLU A 129 -14.58 -10.33 10.94
C GLU A 129 -13.06 -10.13 11.08
N ILE A 130 -12.61 -9.27 11.99
CA ILE A 130 -11.19 -8.92 12.20
C ILE A 130 -10.35 -10.16 12.49
N LYS A 131 -10.88 -11.15 13.20
CA LYS A 131 -10.16 -12.40 13.49
C LYS A 131 -9.77 -13.19 12.25
N ASN A 132 -10.53 -13.03 11.16
CA ASN A 132 -10.35 -13.75 9.89
C ASN A 132 -9.46 -12.99 8.89
N LEU A 133 -8.93 -11.83 9.23
CA LEU A 133 -7.98 -11.12 8.36
C LEU A 133 -6.68 -11.90 8.20
N VAL A 134 -6.12 -11.89 7.00
CA VAL A 134 -4.78 -12.44 6.72
C VAL A 134 -3.73 -11.56 7.37
N ASN A 135 -3.80 -10.25 7.13
CA ASN A 135 -2.87 -9.28 7.70
C ASN A 135 -3.57 -8.33 8.66
N LYS A 136 -2.90 -8.07 9.77
CA LYS A 136 -3.27 -7.09 10.79
C LYS A 136 -2.11 -6.11 10.97
N PHE A 137 -2.39 -4.94 11.54
CA PHE A 137 -1.34 -3.98 11.82
C PHE A 137 -0.43 -4.49 12.94
N GLU A 138 0.79 -4.80 12.56
CA GLU A 138 1.90 -5.16 13.42
C GLU A 138 3.07 -4.22 13.18
N THR A 139 4.05 -4.27 14.08
CA THR A 139 5.33 -3.57 13.91
C THR A 139 5.93 -3.81 12.53
N GLY A 140 6.25 -2.75 11.81
CA GLY A 140 6.80 -2.78 10.46
C GLY A 140 5.76 -2.94 9.34
N SER A 141 4.45 -3.01 9.64
CA SER A 141 3.42 -3.06 8.59
C SER A 141 3.46 -1.82 7.69
N VAL A 142 3.21 -2.06 6.40
CA VAL A 142 3.12 -1.03 5.36
C VAL A 142 1.72 -1.04 4.78
N ALA A 143 1.07 0.12 4.74
CA ALA A 143 -0.29 0.25 4.22
C ALA A 143 -0.46 1.51 3.37
N MET A 144 -1.35 1.44 2.36
CA MET A 144 -1.73 2.62 1.59
C MET A 144 -2.61 3.56 2.42
N VAL A 145 -2.41 4.87 2.24
CA VAL A 145 -3.27 5.89 2.85
C VAL A 145 -4.68 5.78 2.28
N LYS A 146 -5.69 6.02 3.09
CA LYS A 146 -7.09 6.05 2.62
C LYS A 146 -7.38 7.28 1.79
N SER A 147 -8.11 7.07 0.70
CA SER A 147 -8.70 8.13 -0.12
C SER A 147 -10.22 7.93 -0.15
N GLY A 148 -10.91 8.56 0.80
CA GLY A 148 -12.35 8.35 1.00
C GLY A 148 -12.72 7.03 1.70
N LYS A 149 -13.98 6.60 1.55
CA LYS A 149 -14.52 5.45 2.32
C LYS A 149 -14.12 4.08 1.75
N LYS A 150 -13.94 3.97 0.45
CA LYS A 150 -13.79 2.68 -0.25
C LYS A 150 -12.50 2.55 -1.05
N ASN A 151 -11.71 3.61 -1.14
CA ASN A 151 -10.49 3.67 -1.94
C ASN A 151 -9.27 3.93 -1.07
N ALA A 152 -8.12 3.56 -1.59
CA ALA A 152 -6.81 3.96 -1.10
C ALA A 152 -6.17 4.95 -2.06
N SER A 153 -5.24 5.76 -1.57
CA SER A 153 -4.35 6.57 -2.42
C SER A 153 -3.55 5.67 -3.35
N SER A 154 -3.30 6.12 -4.56
CA SER A 154 -2.40 5.39 -5.48
C SER A 154 -0.92 5.67 -5.20
N THR A 155 -0.60 6.73 -4.45
CA THR A 155 0.79 7.20 -4.28
C THR A 155 1.24 7.33 -2.83
N GLU A 156 0.31 7.51 -1.88
CA GLU A 156 0.66 7.72 -0.48
C GLU A 156 0.57 6.42 0.32
N PHE A 157 1.59 6.14 1.10
CA PHE A 157 1.63 5.01 1.99
C PHE A 157 2.27 5.37 3.33
N PHE A 158 2.11 4.50 4.32
CA PHE A 158 2.68 4.70 5.64
C PHE A 158 3.19 3.41 6.25
N PHE A 159 4.14 3.57 7.15
CA PHE A 159 4.65 2.53 8.02
C PHE A 159 4.11 2.71 9.43
N VAL A 160 3.96 1.61 10.16
CA VAL A 160 3.70 1.63 11.60
C VAL A 160 4.84 0.97 12.37
N THR A 161 5.24 1.57 13.50
CA THR A 161 6.29 0.99 14.34
C THR A 161 5.75 0.12 15.46
N ASN A 162 4.43 0.17 15.71
CA ASN A 162 3.76 -0.57 16.76
C ASN A 162 2.51 -1.26 16.22
N LYS A 163 1.95 -2.21 17.02
CA LYS A 163 0.63 -2.77 16.74
C LYS A 163 -0.44 -1.70 16.86
N VAL A 164 -1.37 -1.68 15.88
CA VAL A 164 -2.48 -0.73 15.85
C VAL A 164 -3.79 -1.45 15.50
N PRO A 165 -4.32 -2.27 16.41
CA PRO A 165 -5.49 -3.09 16.13
C PRO A 165 -6.75 -2.29 15.79
N GLU A 166 -6.82 -1.01 16.17
CA GLU A 166 -7.93 -0.10 15.85
C GLU A 166 -8.03 0.19 14.35
N LEU A 167 -6.95 -0.04 13.60
CA LEU A 167 -6.90 0.16 12.15
C LEU A 167 -7.12 -1.11 11.33
N ASP A 168 -7.19 -2.27 11.99
CA ASP A 168 -7.37 -3.55 11.31
C ASP A 168 -8.63 -3.56 10.45
N GLY A 169 -8.50 -4.05 9.22
CA GLY A 169 -9.59 -4.12 8.25
C GLY A 169 -10.06 -2.78 7.67
N ARG A 170 -9.30 -1.70 7.89
CA ARG A 170 -9.61 -0.37 7.37
C ARG A 170 -8.67 0.09 6.26
N TYR A 171 -7.55 -0.58 6.06
CA TYR A 171 -6.49 -0.23 5.12
C TYR A 171 -5.99 -1.46 4.37
N SER A 172 -5.48 -1.28 3.16
CA SER A 172 -4.75 -2.33 2.44
C SER A 172 -3.34 -2.44 3.05
N ILE A 173 -3.11 -3.46 3.89
CA ILE A 173 -1.80 -3.75 4.49
C ILE A 173 -1.01 -4.60 3.49
N PHE A 174 -0.32 -3.96 2.58
CA PHE A 174 0.27 -4.60 1.42
C PHE A 174 1.72 -5.06 1.58
N GLY A 175 2.32 -4.85 2.76
CA GLY A 175 3.69 -5.27 3.02
C GLY A 175 4.11 -5.15 4.47
N LYS A 176 5.36 -5.57 4.73
CA LYS A 176 6.00 -5.50 6.04
C LYS A 176 7.52 -5.35 5.90
N ILE A 177 8.14 -4.60 6.78
CA ILE A 177 9.59 -4.54 6.91
C ILE A 177 10.09 -5.89 7.44
N ILE A 178 11.11 -6.45 6.79
CA ILE A 178 11.70 -7.75 7.13
C ILE A 178 13.17 -7.66 7.55
N LYS A 179 13.83 -6.51 7.30
CA LYS A 179 15.21 -6.27 7.74
C LYS A 179 15.43 -4.81 8.10
N VAL A 180 16.28 -4.57 9.07
CA VAL A 180 16.78 -3.24 9.52
C VAL A 180 15.63 -2.31 9.92
N PHE A 181 14.77 -2.79 10.80
CA PHE A 181 13.61 -2.04 11.30
C PHE A 181 14.02 -0.75 12.04
N GLU A 182 15.19 -0.73 12.68
CA GLU A 182 15.71 0.38 13.47
C GLU A 182 15.86 1.66 12.65
N VAL A 183 16.10 1.54 11.35
CA VAL A 183 16.14 2.69 10.44
C VAL A 183 14.81 3.42 10.45
N LEU A 184 13.68 2.69 10.43
CA LEU A 184 12.36 3.30 10.45
C LEU A 184 12.11 4.13 11.72
N GLU A 185 12.54 3.64 12.88
CA GLU A 185 12.37 4.35 14.15
C GLU A 185 13.13 5.68 14.18
N SER A 186 14.25 5.75 13.46
CA SER A 186 15.13 6.94 13.39
C SER A 186 14.74 7.96 12.32
N ILE A 187 13.77 7.62 11.43
CA ILE A 187 13.33 8.51 10.36
C ILE A 187 12.67 9.78 10.93
N SER A 188 13.04 10.91 10.35
CA SER A 188 12.52 12.26 10.62
C SER A 188 11.82 12.84 9.38
N LYS A 189 11.14 13.98 9.52
CA LYS A 189 10.47 14.68 8.41
C LYS A 189 11.44 15.25 7.36
N GLU A 190 12.70 15.39 7.71
CA GLU A 190 13.75 15.85 6.79
C GLU A 190 14.31 14.72 5.94
N ASP A 191 14.06 13.47 6.35
CA ASP A 191 14.53 12.31 5.61
C ASP A 191 13.66 12.06 4.38
N PHE A 192 14.27 11.45 3.36
CA PHE A 192 13.63 11.21 2.07
C PHE A 192 14.07 9.88 1.47
N ILE A 193 13.28 9.39 0.53
CA ILE A 193 13.58 8.19 -0.26
C ILE A 193 14.58 8.55 -1.35
N LYS A 194 15.74 7.91 -1.37
CA LYS A 194 16.75 8.02 -2.44
C LYS A 194 16.40 7.08 -3.60
N GLU A 195 15.93 5.89 -3.28
CA GLU A 195 15.67 4.84 -4.25
C GLU A 195 14.83 3.73 -3.62
N ILE A 196 13.98 3.08 -4.43
CA ILE A 196 13.36 1.80 -4.08
C ILE A 196 13.65 0.84 -5.23
N LYS A 197 14.20 -0.35 -4.93
CA LYS A 197 14.50 -1.37 -5.91
C LYS A 197 13.87 -2.70 -5.57
N ILE A 198 13.36 -3.40 -6.59
CA ILE A 198 12.93 -4.78 -6.44
C ILE A 198 14.18 -5.63 -6.21
N SER A 199 14.15 -6.44 -5.16
CA SER A 199 15.21 -7.44 -4.89
C SER A 199 14.94 -8.69 -5.71
N ASN A 200 15.95 -9.20 -6.36
CA ASN A 200 15.92 -10.50 -7.04
C ASN A 200 15.89 -11.65 -6.03
#